data_3da8031075ba496b746c2c4505f6706e
#
_entry.id   3da8031075ba496b746c2c4505f6706e
#
_cell.length_a   1.000
_cell.length_b   1.000
_cell.length_c   1.000
_cell.angle_alpha   90.00
_cell.angle_beta   90.00
_cell.angle_gamma   90.00
#
_symmetry.space_group_name_H-M   'P 1'
#
loop_
_entity.id
_entity.type
_entity.pdbx_description
1 polymer ?
#
loop_
_entity_poly.entity_id
_entity_poly.type
_entity_poly.pdbx_seq_one_letter_code
_entity_poly.pdbx_strand_id
1 'polypeptide(L)'
;MKTTRYFREQVLRKRPYIQLEWCEKILAEPAAKMVQADGRIRFWGFVPELGWRALRVVTLADGETVHKAFPDRDFKPPTERVS
;
A
#
# COMPACT_ATOMS: atom_id res chain seq x y z
N MET A 1 9.61 -3.52 9.99
CA MET A 1 9.34 -3.08 8.61
C MET A 1 10.26 -1.93 8.24
N LYS A 2 10.80 -1.95 7.06
CA LYS A 2 11.68 -0.90 6.59
C LYS A 2 10.89 0.19 5.88
N THR A 3 11.32 1.45 6.02
CA THR A 3 10.69 2.57 5.33
C THR A 3 11.78 3.46 4.77
N THR A 4 11.47 4.14 3.66
CA THR A 4 12.42 5.10 3.12
C THR A 4 12.30 6.41 3.90
N ARG A 5 13.34 7.24 3.78
CA ARG A 5 13.30 8.57 4.37
C ARG A 5 12.16 9.39 3.75
N TYR A 6 11.95 9.23 2.45
CA TYR A 6 10.87 9.91 1.75
C TYR A 6 9.52 9.56 2.38
N PHE A 7 9.28 8.28 2.68
CA PHE A 7 8.03 7.86 3.29
C PHE A 7 7.83 8.54 4.64
N ARG A 8 8.88 8.52 5.48
CA ARG A 8 8.78 9.12 6.82
C ARG A 8 8.63 10.64 6.78
N GLU A 9 9.37 11.30 5.90
CA GLU A 9 9.40 12.77 5.91
C GLU A 9 8.36 13.42 5.01
N GLN A 10 7.91 12.75 3.98
CA GLN A 10 6.95 13.34 3.05
C GLN A 10 5.58 12.68 3.13
N VAL A 11 5.53 11.37 3.06
CA VAL A 11 4.25 10.68 2.98
C VAL A 11 3.49 10.74 4.30
N LEU A 12 4.13 10.37 5.40
CA LEU A 12 3.49 10.41 6.71
C LEU A 12 3.19 11.84 7.15
N ARG A 13 3.95 12.80 6.67
CA ARG A 13 3.70 14.19 7.00
C ARG A 13 2.40 14.67 6.37
N LYS A 14 2.13 14.27 5.13
CA LYS A 14 0.90 14.64 4.45
C LYS A 14 -0.28 13.81 4.91
N ARG A 15 -0.04 12.58 5.29
CA ARG A 15 -1.09 11.64 5.71
C ARG A 15 -0.75 11.01 7.04
N PRO A 16 -0.75 11.82 8.12
CA PRO A 16 -0.33 11.30 9.44
C PRO A 16 -1.25 10.24 10.00
N TYR A 17 -2.45 10.08 9.43
CA TYR A 17 -3.38 9.06 9.91
C TYR A 17 -2.97 7.66 9.47
N ILE A 18 -2.05 7.52 8.52
CA ILE A 18 -1.64 6.20 8.06
C ILE A 18 -0.81 5.50 9.12
N GLN A 19 -1.25 4.28 9.49
CA GLN A 19 -0.57 3.48 10.49
C GLN A 19 0.39 2.50 9.81
N LEU A 20 1.59 2.36 10.34
CA LEU A 20 2.56 1.41 9.79
C LEU A 20 2.03 -0.02 9.86
N GLU A 21 1.20 -0.33 10.86
CA GLU A 21 0.60 -1.64 10.97
C GLU A 21 -0.25 -2.00 9.77
N TRP A 22 -0.94 -1.03 9.19
CA TRP A 22 -1.74 -1.27 8.00
C TRP A 22 -0.84 -1.71 6.84
N CYS A 23 0.30 -1.03 6.71
CA CYS A 23 1.25 -1.36 5.65
C CYS A 23 1.80 -2.77 5.85
N GLU A 24 2.16 -3.12 7.08
CA GLU A 24 2.67 -4.45 7.37
C GLU A 24 1.65 -5.53 7.02
N LYS A 25 0.41 -5.33 7.39
CA LYS A 25 -0.63 -6.32 7.09
C LYS A 25 -0.83 -6.48 5.58
N ILE A 26 -0.82 -5.36 4.87
CA ILE A 26 -1.01 -5.40 3.42
C ILE A 26 0.16 -6.10 2.74
N LEU A 27 1.38 -5.87 3.20
CA LEU A 27 2.53 -6.56 2.63
C LEU A 27 2.49 -8.05 2.90
N ALA A 28 1.93 -8.44 4.06
CA ALA A 28 1.84 -9.86 4.41
C ALA A 28 0.75 -10.59 3.64
N GLU A 29 -0.40 -9.92 3.44
CA GLU A 29 -1.54 -10.54 2.76
C GLU A 29 -2.23 -9.54 1.85
N PRO A 30 -1.65 -9.21 0.73
CA PRO A 30 -2.26 -8.22 -0.15
C PRO A 30 -3.46 -8.77 -0.90
N ALA A 31 -4.44 -7.92 -1.16
CA ALA A 31 -5.57 -8.27 -2.00
C ALA A 31 -5.12 -8.30 -3.47
N ALA A 32 -4.09 -7.53 -3.81
CA ALA A 32 -3.53 -7.50 -5.14
C ALA A 32 -2.10 -6.98 -5.09
N LYS A 33 -1.32 -7.30 -6.11
CA LYS A 33 0.08 -6.92 -6.18
C LYS A 33 0.45 -6.69 -7.64
N MET A 34 1.28 -5.67 -7.91
CA MET A 34 1.71 -5.39 -9.27
C MET A 34 3.10 -4.76 -9.26
N VAL A 35 3.98 -5.23 -10.13
CA VAL A 35 5.32 -4.67 -10.27
C VAL A 35 5.26 -3.53 -11.28
N GLN A 36 5.79 -2.38 -10.92
CA GLN A 36 5.85 -1.23 -11.81
C GLN A 36 7.03 -1.34 -12.75
N ALA A 37 6.97 -0.54 -13.83
CA ALA A 37 8.04 -0.52 -14.80
C ALA A 37 9.39 -0.16 -14.21
N ASP A 38 9.41 0.67 -13.15
CA ASP A 38 10.66 1.07 -12.50
C ASP A 38 11.13 0.07 -11.44
N GLY A 39 10.47 -1.07 -11.33
CA GLY A 39 10.86 -2.12 -10.38
C GLY A 39 10.20 -2.00 -9.02
N ARG A 40 9.57 -0.89 -8.71
CA ARG A 40 8.85 -0.78 -7.45
C ARG A 40 7.61 -1.66 -7.50
N ILE A 41 7.10 -2.01 -6.32
CA ILE A 41 5.98 -2.94 -6.25
C ILE A 41 4.81 -2.28 -5.55
N ARG A 42 3.62 -2.40 -6.15
CA ARG A 42 2.39 -1.91 -5.56
C ARG A 42 1.67 -3.06 -4.89
N PHE A 43 1.20 -2.81 -3.67
CA PHE A 43 0.39 -3.76 -2.93
C PHE A 43 -0.90 -3.05 -2.55
N TRP A 44 -2.02 -3.75 -2.59
CA TRP A 44 -3.30 -3.17 -2.15
C TRP A 44 -3.91 -4.06 -1.09
N GLY A 45 -4.57 -3.44 -0.13
CA GLY A 45 -5.34 -4.15 0.87
C GLY A 45 -6.42 -3.22 1.38
N PHE A 46 -7.43 -3.80 2.02
CA PHE A 46 -8.54 -3.01 2.55
C PHE A 46 -8.31 -2.74 4.02
N VAL A 47 -8.57 -1.51 4.45
CA VAL A 47 -8.31 -1.08 5.81
C VAL A 47 -9.64 -0.75 6.50
N PRO A 48 -10.06 -1.57 7.46
CA PRO A 48 -11.33 -1.33 8.16
C PRO A 48 -11.40 0.05 8.79
N GLU A 49 -10.30 0.52 9.36
CA GLU A 49 -10.26 1.82 10.01
C GLU A 49 -10.48 2.98 9.05
N LEU A 50 -10.33 2.73 7.75
CA LEU A 50 -10.58 3.75 6.73
C LEU A 50 -11.92 3.48 6.04
N GLY A 51 -12.84 2.79 6.72
CA GLY A 51 -14.12 2.46 6.11
C GLY A 51 -13.99 1.43 5.01
N TRP A 52 -13.04 0.52 5.15
CA TRP A 52 -12.77 -0.55 4.18
C TRP A 52 -12.29 -0.03 2.83
N ARG A 53 -11.72 1.17 2.80
CA ARG A 53 -11.10 1.67 1.58
C ARG A 53 -9.83 0.90 1.29
N ALA A 54 -9.49 0.83 0.02
CA ALA A 54 -8.22 0.22 -0.39
C ALA A 54 -7.09 1.19 -0.08
N LEU A 55 -6.01 0.66 0.48
CA LEU A 55 -4.79 1.42 0.68
C LEU A 55 -3.75 0.85 -0.27
N ARG A 56 -3.12 1.71 -1.06
CA ARG A 56 -2.02 1.29 -1.92
C ARG A 56 -0.72 1.52 -1.17
N VAL A 57 0.08 0.46 -1.06
CA VAL A 57 1.40 0.55 -0.44
C VAL A 57 2.42 0.25 -1.53
N VAL A 58 3.35 1.17 -1.74
CA VAL A 58 4.39 0.99 -2.76
C VAL A 58 5.72 0.76 -2.07
N THR A 59 6.38 -0.34 -2.40
CA THR A 59 7.70 -0.64 -1.85
C THR A 59 8.76 -0.44 -2.92
N LEU A 60 10.02 -0.42 -2.47
CA LEU A 60 11.12 -0.53 -3.40
C LEU A 60 11.13 -1.93 -3.99
N ALA A 61 12.08 -2.21 -4.87
CA ALA A 61 12.11 -3.51 -5.56
C ALA A 61 12.28 -4.71 -4.64
N ASP A 62 12.71 -4.47 -3.39
CA ASP A 62 12.88 -5.55 -2.42
C ASP A 62 11.53 -6.09 -1.89
N GLY A 63 10.43 -5.43 -2.18
CA GLY A 63 9.12 -5.84 -1.69
C GLY A 63 8.93 -5.65 -0.20
N GLU A 64 9.82 -4.94 0.46
CA GLU A 64 9.79 -4.79 1.91
C GLU A 64 9.89 -3.35 2.37
N THR A 65 10.65 -2.53 1.70
CA THR A 65 10.90 -1.15 2.14
C THR A 65 9.79 -0.26 1.61
N VAL A 66 8.93 0.22 2.51
CA VAL A 66 7.79 1.06 2.13
C VAL A 66 8.25 2.45 1.71
N HIS A 67 7.83 2.87 0.55
CA HIS A 67 8.19 4.16 -0.02
C HIS A 67 7.01 5.11 -0.12
N LYS A 68 5.81 4.61 -0.40
CA LYS A 68 4.60 5.42 -0.46
C LYS A 68 3.42 4.62 0.07
N ALA A 69 2.44 5.31 0.58
CA ALA A 69 1.18 4.67 0.98
C ALA A 69 0.10 5.73 0.91
N PHE A 70 -1.02 5.41 0.28
CA PHE A 70 -2.14 6.34 0.18
C PHE A 70 -3.42 5.59 -0.19
N PRO A 71 -4.58 6.14 0.20
CA PRO A 71 -5.86 5.52 -0.16
C PRO A 71 -6.03 5.56 -1.67
N ASP A 72 -6.51 4.47 -2.25
CA ASP A 72 -6.71 4.37 -3.70
C ASP A 72 -8.16 4.03 -3.98
N ARG A 73 -8.96 5.04 -4.19
CA ARG A 73 -10.40 4.85 -4.40
C ARG A 73 -10.73 4.24 -5.76
N ASP A 74 -9.77 4.22 -6.65
CA ASP A 74 -10.01 3.65 -7.98
C ASP A 74 -9.67 2.17 -8.07
N PHE A 75 -9.14 1.60 -6.99
CA PHE A 75 -8.75 0.20 -7.01
C PHE A 75 -9.97 -0.71 -7.03
N LYS A 76 -9.93 -1.72 -7.89
CA LYS A 76 -10.96 -2.75 -7.97
C LYS A 76 -10.29 -4.11 -7.84
N PRO A 77 -10.80 -4.96 -6.95
CA PRO A 77 -10.20 -6.29 -6.76
C PRO A 77 -10.25 -7.09 -8.06
N PRO A 78 -9.17 -7.78 -8.39
CA PRO A 78 -9.12 -8.55 -9.63
C PRO A 78 -10.06 -9.76 -9.66
N THR A 79 -10.54 -10.21 -8.51
CA THR A 79 -11.36 -11.39 -8.46
C THR A 79 -12.82 -11.16 -8.70
N GLU A 80 -13.15 -10.01 -8.97
CA GLU A 80 -14.45 -9.72 -9.12
C GLU A 80 -15.12 -10.29 -10.17
N ARG A 81 -15.16 -10.80 -10.70
CA ARG A 81 -15.74 -11.29 -11.64
C ARG A 81 -16.53 -12.11 -11.70
N VAL A 82 -17.08 -12.16 -11.84
CA VAL A 82 -17.56 -12.95 -11.94
C VAL A 82 -18.34 -13.40 -12.40
N SER A 83 -18.61 -13.46 -12.63
CA SER A 83 -19.31 -13.90 -13.14
C SER A 83 -20.22 -14.18 -13.18
#